data_94cb399e7f07291d70225cd24c96b087
#
_entry.id   94cb399e7f07291d70225cd24c96b087
#
_cell.length_a   1.000
_cell.length_b   1.000
_cell.length_c   1.000
_cell.angle_alpha   90.00
_cell.angle_beta   90.00
_cell.angle_gamma   90.00
#
_symmetry.space_group_name_H-M   'P 1'
#
loop_
_entity.id
_entity.type
_entity.pdbx_description
1 polymer ?
#
loop_
_entity_poly.entity_id
_entity_poly.type
_entity_poly.pdbx_seq_one_letter_code
_entity_poly.pdbx_strand_id
1 'polypeptide(L)'
;MKNNNKIIAANWKMNGSEELMKEFSQLTRSKHNDIIICPPFTLLDSAKTLLPNFIKIGAQNCSEEEKGAFTGEISASMLKEKSVSYVLIGHSERRTLFSETDGMI
;
A
#
# COMPACT_ATOMS: atom_id res chain seq x y z
N MET A 1 0.57 -18.08 -25.07
CA MET A 1 0.34 -16.65 -25.28
C MET A 1 0.77 -15.86 -24.05
N LYS A 2 1.62 -14.89 -24.25
CA LYS A 2 2.11 -14.06 -23.15
C LYS A 2 1.02 -13.15 -22.62
N ASN A 3 0.79 -13.18 -21.34
CA ASN A 3 -0.14 -12.27 -20.69
C ASN A 3 0.60 -10.96 -20.41
N ASN A 4 0.17 -9.87 -21.01
CA ASN A 4 0.80 -8.56 -20.88
C ASN A 4 0.11 -7.70 -19.82
N ASN A 5 -0.31 -8.30 -18.72
CA ASN A 5 -0.91 -7.57 -17.61
C ASN A 5 0.09 -6.56 -17.04
N LYS A 6 -0.41 -5.37 -16.79
CA LYS A 6 0.36 -4.32 -16.14
C LYS A 6 -0.12 -4.18 -14.70
N ILE A 7 0.79 -3.76 -13.85
CA ILE A 7 0.48 -3.41 -12.47
C ILE A 7 0.29 -1.90 -12.43
N ILE A 8 -0.88 -1.47 -11.98
CA ILE A 8 -1.17 -0.05 -11.77
C ILE A 8 -1.27 0.17 -10.27
N ALA A 9 -0.30 0.88 -9.71
CA ALA A 9 -0.26 1.16 -8.29
C ALA A 9 -0.54 2.64 -8.03
N ALA A 10 -1.52 2.90 -7.19
CA ALA A 10 -1.88 4.25 -6.78
C ALA A 10 -1.34 4.53 -5.38
N ASN A 11 -0.27 5.29 -5.31
CA ASN A 11 0.29 5.75 -4.04
C ASN A 11 -0.45 7.03 -3.62
N TRP A 12 -1.27 6.92 -2.58
CA TRP A 12 -2.02 8.08 -2.09
C TRP A 12 -1.17 9.07 -1.32
N LYS A 13 0.03 8.64 -0.91
CA LYS A 13 0.92 9.47 -0.08
C LYS A 13 0.19 9.88 1.21
N MET A 14 0.39 11.10 1.68
CA MET A 14 -0.28 11.60 2.87
C MET A 14 -1.59 12.30 2.48
N ASN A 15 -2.46 11.57 1.81
CA ASN A 15 -3.76 12.04 1.34
C ASN A 15 -4.79 10.93 1.50
N GLY A 16 -6.05 11.31 1.44
CA GLY A 16 -7.15 10.36 1.40
C GLY A 16 -8.07 10.46 2.60
N SER A 17 -9.20 9.78 2.46
CA SER A 17 -10.26 9.78 3.46
C SER A 17 -11.13 8.55 3.25
N GLU A 18 -12.01 8.28 4.19
CA GLU A 18 -13.05 7.25 4.05
C GLU A 18 -13.93 7.51 2.82
N GLU A 19 -14.25 8.79 2.58
CA GLU A 19 -15.07 9.18 1.44
C GLU A 19 -14.39 8.87 0.12
N LEU A 20 -13.10 9.19 0.00
CA LEU A 20 -12.34 8.88 -1.20
C LEU A 20 -12.26 7.36 -1.40
N MET A 21 -12.11 6.60 -0.33
CA MET A 21 -12.10 5.15 -0.40
C MET A 21 -13.41 4.61 -0.96
N LYS A 22 -14.54 5.20 -0.55
CA LYS A 22 -15.86 4.82 -1.08
C LYS A 22 -15.98 5.10 -2.56
N GLU A 23 -15.40 6.19 -3.05
CA GLU A 23 -15.39 6.49 -4.49
C GLU A 23 -14.64 5.41 -5.25
N PHE A 24 -13.47 4.98 -4.74
CA PHE A 24 -12.70 3.92 -5.36
C PHE A 24 -13.40 2.56 -5.32
N SER A 25 -14.34 2.37 -4.40
CA SER A 25 -15.13 1.13 -4.34
C SER A 25 -16.02 0.93 -5.57
N GLN A 26 -16.25 1.97 -6.34
CA GLN A 26 -17.06 1.94 -7.56
C GLN A 26 -16.27 1.55 -8.81
N LEU A 27 -14.96 1.30 -8.68
CA LEU A 27 -14.15 0.92 -9.83
C LEU A 27 -14.59 -0.42 -10.40
N THR A 28 -14.55 -0.52 -11.73
CA THR A 28 -14.84 -1.76 -12.43
C THR A 28 -13.55 -2.53 -12.73
N ARG A 29 -13.66 -3.85 -12.77
CA ARG A 29 -12.52 -4.71 -13.02
C ARG A 29 -11.94 -4.50 -14.42
N SER A 30 -10.63 -4.32 -14.48
CA SER A 30 -9.88 -4.36 -15.73
C SER A 30 -9.46 -5.78 -16.05
N LYS A 31 -9.60 -6.21 -17.30
CA LYS A 31 -9.17 -7.54 -17.75
C LYS A 31 -7.66 -7.66 -17.93
N HIS A 32 -6.97 -6.53 -18.05
CA HIS A 32 -5.56 -6.52 -18.46
C HIS A 32 -4.61 -5.94 -17.43
N ASN A 33 -5.14 -5.44 -16.31
CA ASN A 33 -4.30 -4.77 -15.31
C ASN A 33 -4.64 -5.23 -13.91
N ASP A 34 -3.60 -5.34 -13.09
CA ASP A 34 -3.74 -5.50 -11.66
C ASP A 34 -3.72 -4.12 -11.03
N ILE A 35 -4.71 -3.82 -10.20
CA ILE A 35 -4.82 -2.53 -9.54
C ILE A 35 -4.43 -2.70 -8.07
N ILE A 36 -3.49 -1.87 -7.63
CA ILE A 36 -3.04 -1.84 -6.25
C ILE A 36 -3.28 -0.43 -5.73
N ILE A 37 -3.96 -0.30 -4.59
CA ILE A 37 -4.16 0.97 -3.92
C ILE A 37 -3.33 0.97 -2.65
N CYS A 38 -2.51 2.00 -2.49
CA CYS A 38 -1.62 2.18 -1.34
C CYS A 38 -2.03 3.42 -0.56
N PRO A 39 -3.04 3.30 0.33
CA PRO A 39 -3.49 4.42 1.16
C PRO A 39 -2.59 4.58 2.39
N PRO A 40 -2.73 5.68 3.14
CA PRO A 40 -2.09 5.78 4.45
C PRO A 40 -2.50 4.62 5.37
N PHE A 41 -1.64 4.29 6.34
CA PHE A 41 -1.89 3.18 7.27
C PHE A 41 -3.26 3.23 7.93
N THR A 42 -3.73 4.43 8.28
CA THR A 42 -5.02 4.63 8.97
C THR A 42 -6.23 4.25 8.12
N LEU A 43 -6.04 4.05 6.82
CA LEU A 43 -7.14 3.70 5.90
C LEU A 43 -7.06 2.24 5.40
N LEU A 44 -6.12 1.44 5.92
CA LEU A 44 -5.96 0.06 5.47
C LEU A 44 -7.19 -0.81 5.78
N ASP A 45 -7.75 -0.68 6.97
CA ASP A 45 -8.96 -1.44 7.33
C ASP A 45 -10.16 -1.04 6.46
N SER A 46 -10.32 0.26 6.22
CA SER A 46 -11.37 0.75 5.32
C SER A 46 -11.18 0.25 3.90
N ALA A 47 -9.96 0.21 3.43
CA ALA A 47 -9.64 -0.33 2.10
C ALA A 47 -10.08 -1.78 2.00
N LYS A 48 -9.74 -2.59 2.99
CA LYS A 48 -10.12 -4.00 3.01
C LYS A 48 -11.63 -4.19 3.00
N THR A 49 -12.35 -3.35 3.74
CA THR A 49 -13.81 -3.45 3.86
C THR A 49 -14.54 -2.92 2.63
N LEU A 50 -14.09 -1.81 2.08
CA LEU A 50 -14.81 -1.05 1.06
C LEU A 50 -14.42 -1.39 -0.38
N LEU A 51 -13.15 -1.75 -0.63
CA LEU A 51 -12.69 -2.01 -1.99
C LEU A 51 -13.13 -3.38 -2.48
N PRO A 52 -13.45 -3.52 -3.77
CA PRO A 52 -13.77 -4.83 -4.34
C PRO A 52 -12.54 -5.74 -4.32
N ASN A 53 -12.79 -7.06 -4.28
CA ASN A 53 -11.73 -8.07 -4.11
C ASN A 53 -10.66 -8.06 -5.20
N PHE A 54 -10.97 -7.55 -6.39
CA PHE A 54 -9.99 -7.50 -7.47
C PHE A 54 -8.96 -6.38 -7.28
N ILE A 55 -9.21 -5.43 -6.37
CA ILE A 55 -8.24 -4.39 -6.03
C ILE A 55 -7.38 -4.89 -4.89
N LYS A 56 -6.07 -4.91 -5.11
CA LYS A 56 -5.10 -5.28 -4.07
C LYS A 56 -4.74 -4.08 -3.23
N ILE A 57 -4.40 -4.35 -1.99
CA ILE A 57 -4.04 -3.31 -1.03
C ILE A 57 -2.54 -3.34 -0.81
N GLY A 58 -1.92 -2.18 -0.91
CA GLY A 58 -0.51 -1.99 -0.62
C GLY A 58 -0.30 -1.04 0.54
N ALA A 59 0.81 -1.15 1.21
CA ALA A 59 1.25 -0.20 2.22
C ALA A 59 2.27 0.76 1.60
N GLN A 60 2.39 1.94 2.19
CA GLN A 60 3.28 2.98 1.68
C GLN A 60 4.71 2.86 2.21
N ASN A 61 4.90 2.03 3.22
CA ASN A 61 6.19 1.77 3.84
C ASN A 61 6.08 0.57 4.78
N CYS A 62 7.20 0.01 5.19
CA CYS A 62 7.26 -0.88 6.35
C CYS A 62 8.64 -0.79 6.98
N SER A 63 8.71 -1.07 8.28
CA SER A 63 9.98 -1.10 9.00
C SER A 63 10.82 -2.30 8.56
N GLU A 64 12.14 -2.14 8.60
CA GLU A 64 13.06 -3.26 8.47
C GLU A 64 13.07 -4.15 9.72
N GLU A 65 12.52 -3.64 10.83
CA GLU A 65 12.46 -4.36 12.10
C GLU A 65 11.13 -5.09 12.25
N GLU A 66 11.17 -6.25 12.89
CA GLU A 66 9.97 -7.06 13.11
C GLU A 66 9.13 -6.54 14.27
N LYS A 67 9.77 -6.06 15.31
CA LYS A 67 9.12 -5.52 16.50
C LYS A 67 10.14 -4.76 17.35
N GLY A 68 9.68 -4.03 18.34
CA GLY A 68 10.55 -3.42 19.33
C GLY A 68 10.27 -1.94 19.58
N ALA A 69 11.27 -1.27 20.12
CA ALA A 69 11.16 0.12 20.52
C ALA A 69 11.37 1.07 19.31
N PHE A 70 10.47 1.00 18.37
CA PHE A 70 10.49 1.81 17.15
C PHE A 70 9.15 2.55 17.01
N THR A 71 8.92 3.45 17.94
CA THR A 71 7.64 4.18 18.05
C THR A 71 7.20 4.76 16.71
N GLY A 72 5.98 4.39 16.29
CA GLY A 72 5.40 4.86 15.03
C GLY A 72 5.66 3.97 13.83
N GLU A 73 6.55 3.00 13.93
CA GLU A 73 6.86 2.09 12.82
C GLU A 73 5.86 0.94 12.71
N ILE A 74 5.71 0.43 11.50
CA ILE A 74 4.81 -0.68 11.19
C ILE A 74 5.65 -1.81 10.59
N SER A 75 5.51 -3.01 11.13
CA SER A 75 6.25 -4.17 10.61
C SER A 75 5.53 -4.85 9.46
N ALA A 76 6.27 -5.67 8.72
CA ALA A 76 5.69 -6.47 7.64
C ALA A 76 4.63 -7.44 8.16
N SER A 77 4.83 -8.05 9.33
CA SER A 77 3.83 -8.97 9.90
C SER A 77 2.54 -8.25 10.28
N MET A 78 2.61 -7.02 10.79
CA MET A 78 1.42 -6.21 11.06
C MET A 78 0.63 -5.94 9.78
N LEU A 79 1.32 -5.65 8.69
CA LEU A 79 0.68 -5.43 7.40
C LEU A 79 0.03 -6.71 6.86
N LYS A 80 0.70 -7.84 7.03
CA LYS A 80 0.16 -9.13 6.60
C LYS A 80 -1.15 -9.46 7.32
N GLU A 81 -1.25 -9.15 8.60
CA GLU A 81 -2.50 -9.34 9.36
C GLU A 81 -3.66 -8.51 8.80
N LYS A 82 -3.36 -7.38 8.16
CA LYS A 82 -4.36 -6.51 7.54
C LYS A 82 -4.64 -6.86 6.08
N SER A 83 -4.19 -8.03 5.61
CA SER A 83 -4.36 -8.50 4.24
C SER A 83 -3.71 -7.57 3.21
N VAL A 84 -2.64 -6.90 3.60
CA VAL A 84 -1.83 -6.09 2.69
C VAL A 84 -0.94 -7.03 1.88
N SER A 85 -1.04 -6.95 0.55
CA SER A 85 -0.33 -7.85 -0.37
C SER A 85 0.92 -7.25 -0.96
N TYR A 86 1.07 -5.94 -0.91
CA TYR A 86 2.18 -5.20 -1.50
C TYR A 86 2.65 -4.11 -0.56
N VAL A 87 3.88 -3.67 -0.76
CA VAL A 87 4.43 -2.55 -0.01
C VAL A 87 5.35 -1.74 -0.90
N LEU A 88 5.26 -0.42 -0.80
CA LEU A 88 6.19 0.50 -1.43
C LEU A 88 7.34 0.72 -0.46
N ILE A 89 8.55 0.42 -0.90
CA ILE A 89 9.73 0.62 -0.06
C ILE A 89 10.72 1.52 -0.79
N GLY A 90 11.49 2.28 -0.01
CA GLY A 90 12.54 3.13 -0.57
C GLY A 90 12.05 4.18 -1.54
N HIS A 91 10.79 4.66 -1.39
CA HIS A 91 10.29 5.75 -2.21
C HIS A 91 11.23 6.95 -2.15
N SER A 92 11.36 7.70 -3.25
CA SER A 92 12.29 8.84 -3.32
C SER A 92 12.05 9.86 -2.21
N GLU A 93 10.81 10.10 -1.83
CA GLU A 93 10.48 10.99 -0.71
C GLU A 93 11.08 10.49 0.60
N ARG A 94 11.04 9.17 0.84
CA ARG A 94 11.59 8.59 2.06
C ARG A 94 13.11 8.66 2.08
N ARG A 95 13.75 8.48 0.94
CA ARG A 95 15.20 8.62 0.82
C ARG A 95 15.63 10.06 1.10
N THR A 96 14.88 11.02 0.57
CA THR A 96 15.18 12.45 0.70
C THR A 96 14.83 13.00 2.09
N LEU A 97 13.64 12.70 2.59
CA LEU A 97 13.11 13.31 3.82
C LEU A 97 13.51 12.54 5.08
N PHE A 98 13.66 11.21 4.98
CA PHE A 98 13.91 10.34 6.12
C PHE A 98 15.24 9.62 6.04
N SER A 99 16.09 10.00 5.10
CA SER A 99 17.46 9.48 4.96
C SER A 99 17.55 7.96 4.81
N GLU A 100 16.56 7.35 4.20
CA GLU A 100 16.61 5.91 3.92
C GLU A 100 17.67 5.61 2.87
N THR A 101 18.43 4.56 3.09
CA THR A 101 19.53 4.12 2.22
C THR A 101 19.23 2.79 1.56
N ASP A 102 19.99 2.45 0.53
CA ASP A 102 19.86 1.14 -0.13
C ASP A 102 20.03 -0.01 0.84
N GLY A 103 20.91 0.14 1.85
CA GLY A 103 21.14 -0.90 2.84
C GLY A 103 19.95 -1.15 3.77
N MET A 104 19.10 -0.15 3.97
CA MET A 104 17.88 -0.26 4.79
C MET A 104 16.74 -0.91 4.01
N ILE A 105 16.74 -0.78 2.70
CA ILE A 105 15.71 -1.28 1.80
C ILE A 105 16.02 -2.71 1.38
#